data_cb584c4637a56e55a4605202b57f7166
#
_entry.id   cb584c4637a56e55a4605202b57f7166
#
_cell.length_a   1.000
_cell.length_b   1.000
_cell.length_c   1.000
_cell.angle_alpha   90.00
_cell.angle_beta   90.00
_cell.angle_gamma   90.00
#
_symmetry.space_group_name_H-M   'P 1'
#
loop_
_entity.id
_entity.type
_entity.pdbx_description
1 polymer ?
#
loop_
_entity_poly.entity_id
_entity_poly.type
_entity_poly.pdbx_seq_one_letter_code
_entity_poly.pdbx_strand_id
1 'polypeptide(L)'
;EEIPFMVLTNNSMQTPRDLSAKLVRMGLHIEPERIWTSATATARFLAQQAGSSSSAYVIGEAGLTTALHEQGWILTDADPDFVVLGETRTYSFEAISTAANLIMNGARFIGTNPDVTGPGPNGVVPATGAVAAMITAMTGNKPYYVGKPNPVMMRTALNNIGAHSENTIMIGDRMDTDVKAGLEAGMRTILAGL
;
A
#
# COMPACT_ATOMS: atom_id res chain seq x y z
N GLU A 1 14.17 -21.35 19.31
CA GLU A 1 13.03 -21.16 18.39
C GLU A 1 13.17 -19.79 17.75
N GLU A 2 13.08 -19.72 16.42
CA GLU A 2 13.04 -18.42 15.73
C GLU A 2 11.66 -17.79 15.92
N ILE A 3 11.64 -16.54 16.35
CA ILE A 3 10.39 -15.79 16.48
C ILE A 3 9.95 -15.39 15.06
N PRO A 4 8.76 -15.80 14.61
CA PRO A 4 8.23 -15.35 13.31
C PRO A 4 8.08 -13.82 13.28
N PHE A 5 8.51 -13.21 12.21
CA PHE A 5 8.35 -11.76 12.03
C PHE A 5 8.02 -11.39 10.60
N MET A 6 7.46 -10.20 10.42
CA MET A 6 7.21 -9.57 9.13
C MET A 6 7.51 -8.08 9.18
N VAL A 7 8.15 -7.57 8.15
CA VAL A 7 8.41 -6.14 7.96
C VAL A 7 7.25 -5.54 7.19
N LEU A 8 6.56 -4.56 7.81
CA LEU A 8 5.42 -3.87 7.19
C LEU A 8 5.82 -2.45 6.78
N THR A 9 5.51 -2.08 5.54
CA THR A 9 5.83 -0.75 5.03
C THR A 9 4.71 -0.20 4.14
N ASN A 10 4.45 1.12 4.24
CA ASN A 10 3.56 1.83 3.31
C ASN A 10 4.19 2.06 1.93
N ASN A 11 5.43 1.63 1.71
CA ASN A 11 6.04 1.69 0.39
C ASN A 11 5.19 0.91 -0.63
N SER A 12 4.84 1.56 -1.74
CA SER A 12 4.14 0.95 -2.87
C SER A 12 4.95 0.99 -4.17
N MET A 13 6.13 1.62 -4.13
CA MET A 13 6.97 1.84 -5.33
C MET A 13 7.81 0.61 -5.67
N GLN A 14 8.35 -0.05 -4.66
CA GLN A 14 9.31 -1.15 -4.81
C GLN A 14 8.65 -2.50 -4.52
N THR A 15 9.08 -3.54 -5.26
CA THR A 15 8.69 -4.91 -4.96
C THR A 15 9.34 -5.39 -3.65
N PRO A 16 8.79 -6.44 -2.98
CA PRO A 16 9.48 -7.06 -1.84
C PRO A 16 10.91 -7.50 -2.15
N ARG A 17 11.18 -7.97 -3.39
CA ARG A 17 12.53 -8.35 -3.85
C ARG A 17 13.49 -7.18 -3.91
N ASP A 18 13.03 -6.03 -4.45
CA ASP A 18 13.85 -4.81 -4.52
C ASP A 18 14.18 -4.28 -3.13
N LEU A 19 13.19 -4.32 -2.23
CA LEU A 19 13.36 -3.91 -0.84
C LEU A 19 14.33 -4.84 -0.09
N SER A 20 14.20 -6.15 -0.25
CA SER A 20 15.14 -7.13 0.29
C SER A 20 16.56 -6.85 -0.19
N ALA A 21 16.77 -6.69 -1.50
CA ALA A 21 18.07 -6.38 -2.07
C ALA A 21 18.65 -5.05 -1.54
N LYS A 22 17.81 -4.06 -1.28
CA LYS A 22 18.22 -2.79 -0.66
C LYS A 22 18.65 -2.99 0.80
N LEU A 23 17.88 -3.75 1.58
CA LEU A 23 18.17 -4.05 2.98
C LEU A 23 19.48 -4.85 3.12
N VAL A 24 19.71 -5.84 2.26
CA VAL A 24 20.96 -6.61 2.22
C VAL A 24 22.19 -5.69 2.05
N ARG A 25 22.11 -4.69 1.16
CA ARG A 25 23.18 -3.69 0.99
C ARG A 25 23.43 -2.83 2.24
N MET A 26 22.42 -2.75 3.11
CA MET A 26 22.53 -2.05 4.41
C MET A 26 22.94 -2.99 5.56
N GLY A 27 23.24 -4.27 5.26
CA GLY A 27 23.63 -5.28 6.24
C GLY A 27 22.46 -6.01 6.91
N LEU A 28 21.21 -5.80 6.44
CA LEU A 28 20.02 -6.43 6.96
C LEU A 28 19.53 -7.51 5.99
N HIS A 29 19.74 -8.78 6.34
CA HIS A 29 19.33 -9.93 5.54
C HIS A 29 17.88 -10.30 5.88
N ILE A 30 16.94 -9.79 5.08
CA ILE A 30 15.50 -10.05 5.21
C ILE A 30 15.00 -10.59 3.88
N GLU A 31 14.45 -11.80 3.92
CA GLU A 31 13.90 -12.46 2.73
C GLU A 31 12.66 -11.71 2.22
N PRO A 32 12.43 -11.68 0.88
CA PRO A 32 11.28 -10.99 0.27
C PRO A 32 9.93 -11.42 0.86
N GLU A 33 9.78 -12.70 1.21
CA GLU A 33 8.57 -13.29 1.79
C GLU A 33 8.22 -12.72 3.18
N ARG A 34 9.21 -12.11 3.85
CA ARG A 34 9.04 -11.44 5.14
C ARG A 34 8.79 -9.93 5.00
N ILE A 35 8.60 -9.43 3.78
CA ILE A 35 8.32 -8.01 3.51
C ILE A 35 6.90 -7.86 2.98
N TRP A 36 6.07 -7.12 3.72
CA TRP A 36 4.69 -6.84 3.38
C TRP A 36 4.51 -5.37 3.09
N THR A 37 4.36 -5.04 1.81
CA THR A 37 4.20 -3.66 1.35
C THR A 37 2.74 -3.25 1.26
N SER A 38 2.44 -1.96 1.23
CA SER A 38 1.09 -1.48 0.94
C SER A 38 0.62 -1.88 -0.47
N ALA A 39 1.55 -2.04 -1.42
CA ALA A 39 1.24 -2.57 -2.75
C ALA A 39 0.75 -4.02 -2.69
N THR A 40 1.49 -4.89 -1.99
CA THR A 40 1.12 -6.30 -1.78
C THR A 40 -0.22 -6.41 -1.04
N ALA A 41 -0.40 -5.61 0.03
CA ALA A 41 -1.65 -5.57 0.78
C ALA A 41 -2.83 -5.12 -0.08
N THR A 42 -2.63 -4.11 -0.94
CA THR A 42 -3.66 -3.60 -1.85
C THR A 42 -4.06 -4.63 -2.89
N ALA A 43 -3.10 -5.28 -3.54
CA ALA A 43 -3.37 -6.33 -4.52
C ALA A 43 -4.12 -7.52 -3.88
N ARG A 44 -3.72 -7.93 -2.68
CA ARG A 44 -4.40 -9.01 -1.93
C ARG A 44 -5.82 -8.62 -1.51
N PHE A 45 -6.00 -7.40 -1.01
CA PHE A 45 -7.32 -6.87 -0.65
C PHE A 45 -8.26 -6.87 -1.86
N LEU A 46 -7.79 -6.34 -2.99
CA LEU A 46 -8.57 -6.26 -4.21
C LEU A 46 -8.94 -7.65 -4.76
N ALA A 47 -8.02 -8.63 -4.71
CA ALA A 47 -8.30 -10.00 -5.11
C ALA A 47 -9.42 -10.66 -4.27
N GLN A 48 -9.62 -10.23 -3.03
CA GLN A 48 -10.71 -10.70 -2.17
C GLN A 48 -12.04 -9.99 -2.45
N GLN A 49 -12.02 -8.80 -3.04
CA GLN A 49 -13.22 -8.00 -3.33
C GLN A 49 -13.78 -8.21 -4.74
N ALA A 50 -12.96 -8.73 -5.63
CA ALA A 50 -13.24 -8.78 -7.05
C ALA A 50 -13.49 -10.21 -7.52
N GLY A 51 -14.35 -10.37 -8.54
CA GLY A 51 -14.49 -11.62 -9.28
C GLY A 51 -13.29 -11.89 -10.20
N SER A 52 -13.32 -13.02 -10.89
CA SER A 52 -12.20 -13.60 -11.66
C SER A 52 -11.71 -12.81 -12.91
N SER A 53 -12.19 -11.61 -13.16
CA SER A 53 -11.85 -10.83 -14.37
C SER A 53 -11.85 -9.33 -14.08
N SER A 54 -11.25 -8.92 -12.97
CA SER A 54 -11.27 -7.51 -12.59
C SER A 54 -10.14 -6.72 -13.22
N SER A 55 -10.44 -5.46 -13.54
CA SER A 55 -9.56 -4.54 -14.22
C SER A 55 -9.27 -3.28 -13.40
N ALA A 56 -8.10 -2.69 -13.57
CA ALA A 56 -7.70 -1.50 -12.87
C ALA A 56 -6.93 -0.52 -13.76
N TYR A 57 -7.21 0.77 -13.59
CA TYR A 57 -6.29 1.83 -13.98
C TYR A 57 -5.35 2.13 -12.83
N VAL A 58 -4.06 2.13 -13.09
CA VAL A 58 -3.04 2.22 -12.04
C VAL A 58 -2.15 3.44 -12.23
N ILE A 59 -2.03 4.24 -11.18
CA ILE A 59 -0.96 5.23 -11.05
C ILE A 59 -0.03 4.72 -9.95
N GLY A 60 1.19 4.34 -10.31
CA GLY A 60 2.17 3.78 -9.37
C GLY A 60 3.39 3.22 -10.08
N GLU A 61 4.27 2.64 -9.31
CA GLU A 61 5.53 2.04 -9.78
C GLU A 61 5.46 0.51 -9.83
N ALA A 62 6.58 -0.13 -10.18
CA ALA A 62 6.71 -1.57 -10.34
C ALA A 62 6.20 -2.37 -9.12
N GLY A 63 6.39 -1.87 -7.90
CA GLY A 63 5.88 -2.53 -6.70
C GLY A 63 4.38 -2.79 -6.75
N LEU A 64 3.59 -1.81 -7.18
CA LEU A 64 2.15 -1.91 -7.27
C LEU A 64 1.70 -2.71 -8.51
N THR A 65 2.26 -2.40 -9.67
CA THR A 65 1.85 -3.07 -10.92
C THR A 65 2.20 -4.56 -10.90
N THR A 66 3.38 -4.93 -10.38
CA THR A 66 3.77 -6.34 -10.21
C THR A 66 2.82 -7.05 -9.26
N ALA A 67 2.53 -6.47 -8.09
CA ALA A 67 1.65 -7.08 -7.11
C ALA A 67 0.23 -7.33 -7.67
N LEU A 68 -0.30 -6.42 -8.48
CA LEU A 68 -1.58 -6.58 -9.16
C LEU A 68 -1.53 -7.69 -10.22
N HIS A 69 -0.50 -7.71 -11.07
CA HIS A 69 -0.33 -8.75 -12.08
C HIS A 69 -0.19 -10.15 -11.47
N GLU A 70 0.52 -10.29 -10.34
CA GLU A 70 0.65 -11.55 -9.60
C GLU A 70 -0.70 -12.06 -9.07
N GLN A 71 -1.69 -11.18 -8.88
CA GLN A 71 -3.07 -11.53 -8.52
C GLN A 71 -4.00 -11.67 -9.74
N GLY A 72 -3.47 -11.63 -10.98
CA GLY A 72 -4.23 -11.83 -12.21
C GLY A 72 -5.02 -10.61 -12.69
N TRP A 73 -4.71 -9.39 -12.19
CA TRP A 73 -5.39 -8.16 -12.60
C TRP A 73 -5.03 -7.74 -14.01
N ILE A 74 -6.03 -7.25 -14.75
CA ILE A 74 -5.85 -6.59 -16.04
C ILE A 74 -5.66 -5.10 -15.79
N LEU A 75 -4.52 -4.55 -16.24
CA LEU A 75 -4.26 -3.12 -16.15
C LEU A 75 -4.66 -2.43 -17.46
N THR A 76 -5.64 -1.52 -17.38
CA THR A 76 -6.23 -0.86 -18.57
C THR A 76 -6.80 0.50 -18.19
N ASP A 77 -6.92 1.38 -19.17
CA ASP A 77 -7.67 2.66 -19.09
C ASP A 77 -9.07 2.57 -19.74
N ALA A 78 -9.39 1.42 -20.35
CA ALA A 78 -10.67 1.18 -21.00
C ALA A 78 -11.69 0.61 -20.00
N ASP A 79 -12.50 1.48 -19.40
CA ASP A 79 -13.61 1.15 -18.49
C ASP A 79 -13.22 0.20 -17.35
N PRO A 80 -12.20 0.53 -16.54
CA PRO A 80 -11.74 -0.32 -15.44
C PRO A 80 -12.71 -0.32 -14.27
N ASP A 81 -12.77 -1.44 -13.54
CA ASP A 81 -13.55 -1.57 -12.30
C ASP A 81 -13.00 -0.70 -11.17
N PHE A 82 -11.68 -0.45 -11.18
CA PHE A 82 -10.98 0.28 -10.14
C PHE A 82 -9.97 1.28 -10.71
N VAL A 83 -9.79 2.38 -9.99
CA VAL A 83 -8.61 3.23 -10.07
C VAL A 83 -7.79 3.00 -8.82
N VAL A 84 -6.53 2.58 -9.00
CA VAL A 84 -5.61 2.26 -7.90
C VAL A 84 -4.44 3.24 -7.92
N LEU A 85 -4.36 4.05 -6.87
CA LEU A 85 -3.33 5.08 -6.70
C LEU A 85 -2.27 4.60 -5.71
N GLY A 86 -1.04 4.51 -6.18
CA GLY A 86 0.16 4.32 -5.38
C GLY A 86 1.12 5.51 -5.50
N GLU A 87 2.25 5.39 -4.83
CA GLU A 87 3.31 6.38 -4.88
C GLU A 87 4.13 6.22 -6.16
N THR A 88 4.46 7.35 -6.80
CA THR A 88 5.41 7.44 -7.91
C THR A 88 6.16 8.76 -7.82
N ARG A 89 7.30 8.86 -8.50
CA ARG A 89 8.05 10.11 -8.65
C ARG A 89 7.70 10.85 -9.95
N THR A 90 6.83 10.27 -10.78
CA THR A 90 6.49 10.76 -12.11
C THR A 90 4.98 10.93 -12.31
N TYR A 91 4.29 11.53 -11.31
CA TYR A 91 2.89 11.90 -11.50
C TYR A 91 2.73 12.82 -12.69
N SER A 92 1.89 12.45 -13.67
CA SER A 92 1.60 13.28 -14.82
C SER A 92 0.19 13.88 -14.74
N PHE A 93 0.03 15.03 -15.34
CA PHE A 93 -1.27 15.70 -15.46
C PHE A 93 -2.30 14.81 -16.18
N GLU A 94 -1.87 14.13 -17.25
CA GLU A 94 -2.70 13.24 -18.05
C GLU A 94 -3.17 12.03 -17.23
N ALA A 95 -2.27 11.40 -16.49
CA ALA A 95 -2.61 10.25 -15.66
C ALA A 95 -3.61 10.61 -14.57
N ILE A 96 -3.42 11.76 -13.90
CA ILE A 96 -4.35 12.25 -12.87
C ILE A 96 -5.71 12.59 -13.48
N SER A 97 -5.74 13.24 -14.65
CA SER A 97 -6.97 13.60 -15.36
C SER A 97 -7.74 12.34 -15.79
N THR A 98 -7.04 11.35 -16.33
CA THR A 98 -7.63 10.04 -16.69
C THR A 98 -8.22 9.36 -15.45
N ALA A 99 -7.47 9.27 -14.36
CA ALA A 99 -7.96 8.68 -13.10
C ALA A 99 -9.24 9.38 -12.62
N ALA A 100 -9.27 10.71 -12.60
CA ALA A 100 -10.43 11.48 -12.17
C ALA A 100 -11.65 11.19 -13.04
N ASN A 101 -11.49 11.16 -14.37
CA ASN A 101 -12.59 10.84 -15.29
C ASN A 101 -13.12 9.43 -15.10
N LEU A 102 -12.24 8.43 -14.94
CA LEU A 102 -12.63 7.04 -14.67
C LEU A 102 -13.41 6.92 -13.36
N ILE A 103 -12.98 7.61 -12.30
CA ILE A 103 -13.69 7.64 -11.02
C ILE A 103 -15.08 8.30 -11.17
N MET A 104 -15.19 9.41 -11.89
CA MET A 104 -16.46 10.06 -12.16
C MET A 104 -17.41 9.17 -12.99
N ASN A 105 -16.87 8.29 -13.82
CA ASN A 105 -17.61 7.32 -14.62
C ASN A 105 -17.96 6.04 -13.85
N GLY A 106 -17.58 5.93 -12.57
CA GLY A 106 -18.03 4.84 -11.70
C GLY A 106 -16.94 3.88 -11.23
N ALA A 107 -15.69 4.00 -11.68
CA ALA A 107 -14.59 3.20 -11.18
C ALA A 107 -14.36 3.46 -9.68
N ARG A 108 -14.15 2.41 -8.90
CA ARG A 108 -13.92 2.50 -7.45
C ARG A 108 -12.52 3.00 -7.16
N PHE A 109 -12.40 4.00 -6.28
CA PHE A 109 -11.13 4.64 -5.98
C PHE A 109 -10.42 4.00 -4.78
N ILE A 110 -9.23 3.48 -5.00
CA ILE A 110 -8.38 2.82 -3.99
C ILE A 110 -7.04 3.54 -3.90
N GLY A 111 -6.56 3.77 -2.69
CA GLY A 111 -5.21 4.28 -2.42
C GLY A 111 -4.37 3.25 -1.66
N THR A 112 -3.09 3.14 -2.00
CA THR A 112 -2.20 2.20 -1.31
C THR A 112 -1.93 2.61 0.13
N ASN A 113 -1.87 3.91 0.43
CA ASN A 113 -1.68 4.45 1.78
C ASN A 113 -2.14 5.92 1.86
N PRO A 114 -2.43 6.46 3.06
CA PRO A 114 -2.88 7.84 3.24
C PRO A 114 -1.76 8.86 3.43
N ASP A 115 -0.48 8.46 3.35
CA ASP A 115 0.65 9.34 3.61
C ASP A 115 0.61 10.54 2.66
N VAL A 116 0.60 11.77 3.23
CA VAL A 116 0.54 13.01 2.47
C VAL A 116 1.89 13.40 1.92
N THR A 117 2.95 13.10 2.68
CA THR A 117 4.33 13.39 2.31
C THR A 117 5.21 12.17 2.51
N GLY A 118 6.26 12.10 1.70
CA GLY A 118 7.36 11.14 1.85
C GLY A 118 8.72 11.84 1.86
N PRO A 119 9.80 11.15 2.25
CA PRO A 119 11.14 11.72 2.20
C PRO A 119 11.62 11.90 0.77
N GLY A 120 12.25 13.04 0.51
CA GLY A 120 12.86 13.37 -0.76
C GLY A 120 14.31 13.87 -0.58
N PRO A 121 15.07 14.02 -1.68
CA PRO A 121 16.48 14.44 -1.62
C PRO A 121 16.68 15.83 -0.99
N ASN A 122 15.71 16.72 -1.17
CA ASN A 122 15.76 18.11 -0.72
C ASN A 122 14.64 18.45 0.28
N GLY A 123 14.22 17.49 1.09
CA GLY A 123 13.10 17.66 2.04
C GLY A 123 11.97 16.68 1.79
N VAL A 124 10.73 17.14 1.83
CA VAL A 124 9.55 16.29 1.60
C VAL A 124 9.07 16.36 0.16
N VAL A 125 8.48 15.26 -0.30
CA VAL A 125 7.80 15.17 -1.60
C VAL A 125 6.35 14.74 -1.39
N PRO A 126 5.43 15.07 -2.32
CA PRO A 126 4.07 14.55 -2.27
C PRO A 126 4.04 13.01 -2.31
N ALA A 127 3.21 12.41 -1.46
CA ALA A 127 2.95 10.98 -1.46
C ALA A 127 1.50 10.69 -1.89
N THR A 128 1.08 9.45 -1.83
CA THR A 128 -0.23 8.97 -2.30
C THR A 128 -1.39 9.81 -1.78
N GLY A 129 -1.40 10.16 -0.50
CA GLY A 129 -2.47 10.94 0.13
C GLY A 129 -2.63 12.35 -0.43
N ALA A 130 -1.54 13.02 -0.81
CA ALA A 130 -1.59 14.36 -1.41
C ALA A 130 -2.25 14.32 -2.81
N VAL A 131 -1.85 13.36 -3.64
CA VAL A 131 -2.44 13.19 -4.98
C VAL A 131 -3.88 12.71 -4.90
N ALA A 132 -4.18 11.83 -3.95
CA ALA A 132 -5.55 11.41 -3.67
C ALA A 132 -6.45 12.57 -3.23
N ALA A 133 -5.92 13.52 -2.46
CA ALA A 133 -6.66 14.74 -2.09
C ALA A 133 -6.97 15.60 -3.31
N MET A 134 -6.04 15.74 -4.24
CA MET A 134 -6.25 16.43 -5.53
C MET A 134 -7.36 15.75 -6.35
N ILE A 135 -7.30 14.44 -6.53
CA ILE A 135 -8.33 13.66 -7.25
C ILE A 135 -9.69 13.76 -6.53
N THR A 136 -9.69 13.70 -5.20
CA THR A 136 -10.91 13.86 -4.39
C THR A 136 -11.54 15.22 -4.58
N ALA A 137 -10.74 16.30 -4.65
CA ALA A 137 -11.23 17.65 -4.90
C ALA A 137 -11.89 17.79 -6.30
N MET A 138 -11.40 17.04 -7.30
CA MET A 138 -11.95 17.03 -8.65
C MET A 138 -13.25 16.21 -8.74
N THR A 139 -13.33 15.08 -8.04
CA THR A 139 -14.37 14.05 -8.24
C THR A 139 -15.43 14.01 -7.14
N GLY A 140 -15.14 14.55 -5.96
CA GLY A 140 -15.93 14.36 -4.74
C GLY A 140 -15.75 12.98 -4.08
N ASN A 141 -15.08 12.04 -4.73
CA ASN A 141 -14.91 10.67 -4.25
C ASN A 141 -13.59 10.51 -3.50
N LYS A 142 -13.66 10.00 -2.26
CA LYS A 142 -12.48 9.69 -1.45
C LYS A 142 -12.02 8.24 -1.71
N PRO A 143 -10.70 7.97 -1.74
CA PRO A 143 -10.21 6.61 -1.86
C PRO A 143 -10.43 5.81 -0.57
N TYR A 144 -10.56 4.50 -0.72
CA TYR A 144 -10.33 3.57 0.39
C TYR A 144 -8.84 3.25 0.45
N TYR A 145 -8.18 3.59 1.56
CA TYR A 145 -6.76 3.31 1.77
C TYR A 145 -6.56 1.95 2.42
N VAL A 146 -5.67 1.12 1.86
CA VAL A 146 -5.38 -0.24 2.36
C VAL A 146 -4.21 -0.28 3.33
N GLY A 147 -3.18 0.54 3.09
CA GLY A 147 -1.98 0.62 3.93
C GLY A 147 -2.23 1.14 5.33
N LYS A 148 -1.21 1.11 6.18
CA LYS A 148 -1.26 1.65 7.55
C LYS A 148 -1.80 3.09 7.54
N PRO A 149 -2.71 3.46 8.47
CA PRO A 149 -3.11 2.72 9.68
C PRO A 149 -4.27 1.73 9.49
N ASN A 150 -4.68 1.39 8.27
CA ASN A 150 -5.81 0.49 8.06
C ASN A 150 -5.51 -0.92 8.62
N PRO A 151 -6.37 -1.48 9.49
CA PRO A 151 -6.17 -2.80 10.07
C PRO A 151 -6.21 -3.95 9.06
N VAL A 152 -6.72 -3.73 7.85
CA VAL A 152 -6.70 -4.73 6.76
C VAL A 152 -5.26 -5.13 6.42
N MET A 153 -4.33 -4.17 6.38
CA MET A 153 -2.92 -4.48 6.13
C MET A 153 -2.33 -5.39 7.21
N MET A 154 -2.65 -5.11 8.49
CA MET A 154 -2.19 -5.94 9.62
C MET A 154 -2.79 -7.34 9.55
N ARG A 155 -4.11 -7.44 9.33
CA ARG A 155 -4.81 -8.72 9.25
C ARG A 155 -4.29 -9.60 8.12
N THR A 156 -4.06 -9.03 6.94
CA THR A 156 -3.52 -9.78 5.82
C THR A 156 -2.08 -10.23 6.04
N ALA A 157 -1.26 -9.43 6.72
CA ALA A 157 0.09 -9.80 7.11
C ALA A 157 0.10 -10.93 8.15
N LEU A 158 -0.75 -10.86 9.19
CA LEU A 158 -0.91 -11.92 10.19
C LEU A 158 -1.32 -13.24 9.55
N ASN A 159 -2.31 -13.21 8.66
CA ASN A 159 -2.75 -14.40 7.93
C ASN A 159 -1.60 -15.02 7.11
N ASN A 160 -0.72 -14.20 6.55
CA ASN A 160 0.40 -14.67 5.75
C ASN A 160 1.45 -15.45 6.58
N ILE A 161 1.63 -15.09 7.84
CA ILE A 161 2.56 -15.80 8.76
C ILE A 161 1.87 -16.77 9.70
N GLY A 162 0.56 -16.97 9.57
CA GLY A 162 -0.21 -17.87 10.43
C GLY A 162 -0.25 -17.44 11.90
N ALA A 163 -0.20 -16.13 12.17
CA ALA A 163 -0.21 -15.57 13.52
C ALA A 163 -1.56 -14.94 13.89
N HIS A 164 -1.83 -14.86 15.20
CA HIS A 164 -2.99 -14.19 15.77
C HIS A 164 -2.60 -12.86 16.41
N SER A 165 -3.47 -11.86 16.33
CA SER A 165 -3.19 -10.51 16.85
C SER A 165 -2.87 -10.50 18.35
N GLU A 166 -3.56 -11.29 19.14
CA GLU A 166 -3.36 -11.42 20.59
C GLU A 166 -1.96 -11.90 20.99
N ASN A 167 -1.28 -12.66 20.11
CA ASN A 167 0.06 -13.20 20.30
C ASN A 167 1.13 -12.44 19.51
N THR A 168 0.76 -11.30 18.92
CA THR A 168 1.66 -10.51 18.06
C THR A 168 1.90 -9.14 18.67
N ILE A 169 3.08 -8.60 18.43
CA ILE A 169 3.48 -7.25 18.82
C ILE A 169 3.81 -6.47 17.56
N MET A 170 3.16 -5.32 17.37
CA MET A 170 3.56 -4.34 16.38
C MET A 170 4.63 -3.42 16.97
N ILE A 171 5.75 -3.29 16.27
CA ILE A 171 6.84 -2.37 16.64
C ILE A 171 6.98 -1.37 15.51
N GLY A 172 6.92 -0.08 15.82
CA GLY A 172 7.06 0.98 14.83
C GLY A 172 7.39 2.33 15.47
N ASP A 173 7.76 3.29 14.65
CA ASP A 173 8.21 4.62 15.07
C ASP A 173 7.13 5.70 14.95
N ARG A 174 5.98 5.38 14.34
CA ARG A 174 4.91 6.35 14.11
C ARG A 174 3.62 5.99 14.85
N MET A 175 3.16 6.95 15.68
CA MET A 175 1.90 6.85 16.41
C MET A 175 0.68 6.78 15.48
N ASP A 176 0.68 7.60 14.43
CA ASP A 176 -0.46 7.79 13.51
C ASP A 176 -0.64 6.65 12.49
N THR A 177 0.38 5.85 12.27
CA THR A 177 0.35 4.70 11.37
C THR A 177 0.57 3.37 12.09
N ASP A 178 1.75 3.16 12.68
CA ASP A 178 2.15 1.86 13.22
C ASP A 178 1.40 1.49 14.50
N VAL A 179 1.45 2.37 15.49
CA VAL A 179 0.80 2.13 16.78
C VAL A 179 -0.71 2.05 16.59
N LYS A 180 -1.28 3.00 15.85
CA LYS A 180 -2.71 3.01 15.55
C LYS A 180 -3.15 1.74 14.84
N ALA A 181 -2.44 1.31 13.78
CA ALA A 181 -2.77 0.10 13.03
C ALA A 181 -2.70 -1.17 13.91
N GLY A 182 -1.68 -1.27 14.75
CA GLY A 182 -1.53 -2.40 15.67
C GLY A 182 -2.67 -2.46 16.71
N LEU A 183 -3.01 -1.32 17.33
CA LEU A 183 -4.11 -1.24 18.28
C LEU A 183 -5.47 -1.59 17.65
N GLU A 184 -5.77 -1.02 16.47
CA GLU A 184 -7.02 -1.28 15.73
C GLU A 184 -7.10 -2.75 15.24
N ALA A 185 -5.96 -3.41 15.04
CA ALA A 185 -5.90 -4.83 14.72
C ALA A 185 -5.92 -5.75 15.95
N GLY A 186 -5.98 -5.21 17.17
CA GLY A 186 -5.99 -5.97 18.43
C GLY A 186 -4.63 -6.51 18.86
N MET A 187 -3.53 -5.91 18.40
CA MET A 187 -2.17 -6.27 18.80
C MET A 187 -1.69 -5.44 19.98
N ARG A 188 -0.70 -5.93 20.70
CA ARG A 188 0.15 -5.09 21.55
C ARG A 188 1.07 -4.26 20.66
N THR A 189 1.40 -3.04 21.09
CA THR A 189 2.22 -2.12 20.31
C THR A 189 3.40 -1.60 21.11
N ILE A 190 4.52 -1.41 20.45
CA ILE A 190 5.72 -0.76 20.98
C ILE A 190 6.05 0.42 20.06
N LEU A 191 6.09 1.62 20.62
CA LEU A 191 6.61 2.80 19.93
C LEU A 191 8.13 2.80 20.10
N ALA A 192 8.87 2.62 19.00
CA ALA A 192 10.31 2.75 18.98
C ALA A 192 10.66 4.23 18.80
N GLY A 193 11.31 4.84 19.81
CA GLY A 193 11.87 6.18 19.68
C GLY A 193 13.13 6.15 18.81
N LEU A 194 13.24 7.09 17.87
CA LEU A 194 14.45 7.39 17.12
C LEU A 194 15.24 8.48 17.84
#